data_d7a5f234f9022fbd88568b3967453e27
#
_entry.id   d7a5f234f9022fbd88568b3967453e27
#
_cell.length_a   1.000
_cell.length_b   1.000
_cell.length_c   1.000
_cell.angle_alpha   90.00
_cell.angle_beta   90.00
_cell.angle_gamma   90.00
#
_symmetry.space_group_name_H-M   'P 1'
#
loop_
_entity.id
_entity.type
_entity.pdbx_description
1 polymer ?
#
loop_
_entity_poly.entity_id
_entity_poly.type
_entity_poly.pdbx_seq_one_letter_code
_entity_poly.pdbx_strand_id
1 'polypeptide(L)'
;MPSHADPSPHPAELVSMLESMMLIRAHEERLASLASPTAPGTCTAVGQEAAAVGVVRALEPRDRILTNHRSAGHLIARGADCGRLIAEVMGRVDGYCKGRSGTLHISVAELGVVLTSTIVGGELSLAPGVALAQKMGQGEAGAITAVFFGDGAACEGIFHEAINLAVTWRLPLLFVCENNQWQAYVARRETMPADPAATAALGGGRIAAWAAGHGLPTAVIDGNDVDAVHAAARAAAASIRADGGPRFLELVTYRQRGHFEPDDQAYVDPAELARWKPLDPIARAAQRLLDEKVIASGELSHLRERARATVAAALKFAENSPWPDASELANDVYA
;
A
#
# COMPACT_ATOMS: atom_id res chain seq x y z
N MET A 1 21.10 -9.64 29.89
CA MET A 1 21.24 -9.21 28.51
C MET A 1 20.13 -9.89 27.74
N PRO A 2 19.05 -9.21 27.27
CA PRO A 2 18.13 -9.85 26.36
C PRO A 2 18.84 -10.08 25.04
N SER A 3 18.79 -11.30 24.52
CA SER A 3 19.31 -11.66 23.20
C SER A 3 18.64 -10.75 22.16
N HIS A 4 19.45 -10.02 21.38
CA HIS A 4 18.98 -9.36 20.18
C HIS A 4 18.47 -10.46 19.24
N ALA A 5 17.15 -10.67 19.20
CA ALA A 5 16.55 -11.45 18.14
C ALA A 5 16.94 -10.77 16.81
N ASP A 6 17.47 -11.53 15.89
CA ASP A 6 17.79 -11.09 14.53
C ASP A 6 16.52 -10.44 13.93
N PRO A 7 16.55 -9.16 13.50
CA PRO A 7 15.38 -8.49 12.98
C PRO A 7 14.91 -9.02 11.62
N SER A 8 15.67 -9.91 10.99
CA SER A 8 15.33 -10.49 9.68
C SER A 8 14.12 -11.43 9.81
N PRO A 9 13.15 -11.35 8.88
CA PRO A 9 12.01 -12.25 8.89
C PRO A 9 12.47 -13.70 8.69
N HIS A 10 11.73 -14.64 9.27
CA HIS A 10 12.00 -16.08 9.08
C HIS A 10 11.85 -16.42 7.58
N PRO A 11 12.69 -17.30 6.99
CA PRO A 11 12.63 -17.63 5.56
C PRO A 11 11.24 -17.97 5.04
N ALA A 12 10.43 -18.70 5.82
CA ALA A 12 9.04 -19.01 5.45
C ALA A 12 8.14 -17.75 5.35
N GLU A 13 8.41 -16.73 6.15
CA GLU A 13 7.70 -15.46 6.09
C GLU A 13 8.05 -14.69 4.82
N LEU A 14 9.32 -14.69 4.42
CA LEU A 14 9.77 -14.08 3.17
C LEU A 14 9.14 -14.78 1.93
N VAL A 15 9.04 -16.12 1.94
CA VAL A 15 8.32 -16.87 0.88
C VAL A 15 6.85 -16.44 0.83
N SER A 16 6.18 -16.33 1.97
CA SER A 16 4.79 -15.89 2.05
C SER A 16 4.60 -14.44 1.58
N MET A 17 5.56 -13.55 1.88
CA MET A 17 5.54 -12.17 1.37
C MET A 17 5.76 -12.13 -0.15
N LEU A 18 6.68 -12.94 -0.68
CA LEU A 18 6.89 -13.07 -2.13
C LEU A 18 5.62 -13.56 -2.84
N GLU A 19 4.94 -14.56 -2.28
CA GLU A 19 3.67 -15.07 -2.82
C GLU A 19 2.60 -13.96 -2.84
N SER A 20 2.49 -13.19 -1.78
CA SER A 20 1.57 -12.04 -1.70
C SER A 20 1.89 -10.98 -2.76
N MET A 21 3.17 -10.64 -2.94
CA MET A 21 3.59 -9.68 -3.98
C MET A 21 3.27 -10.19 -5.38
N MET A 22 3.49 -11.48 -5.66
CA MET A 22 3.15 -12.08 -6.96
C MET A 22 1.64 -12.08 -7.22
N LEU A 23 0.84 -12.33 -6.19
CA LEU A 23 -0.62 -12.27 -6.29
C LEU A 23 -1.10 -10.86 -6.59
N ILE A 24 -0.55 -9.85 -5.91
CA ILE A 24 -0.85 -8.43 -6.14
C ILE A 24 -0.50 -8.06 -7.59
N ARG A 25 0.71 -8.39 -8.05
CA ARG A 25 1.14 -8.12 -9.42
C ARG A 25 0.22 -8.74 -10.45
N ALA A 26 -0.12 -10.03 -10.29
CA ALA A 26 -1.01 -10.74 -11.19
C ALA A 26 -2.43 -10.13 -11.21
N HIS A 27 -2.94 -9.72 -10.04
CA HIS A 27 -4.24 -9.06 -9.91
C HIS A 27 -4.26 -7.71 -10.64
N GLU A 28 -3.28 -6.86 -10.39
CA GLU A 28 -3.22 -5.53 -10.99
C GLU A 28 -2.96 -5.56 -12.50
N GLU A 29 -2.08 -6.46 -12.97
CA GLU A 29 -1.86 -6.68 -14.40
C GLU A 29 -3.14 -7.18 -15.09
N ARG A 30 -3.93 -8.03 -14.39
CA ARG A 30 -5.20 -8.47 -14.93
C ARG A 30 -6.21 -7.33 -15.02
N LEU A 31 -6.35 -6.52 -13.99
CA LEU A 31 -7.22 -5.33 -14.02
C LEU A 31 -6.80 -4.35 -15.11
N ALA A 32 -5.51 -4.07 -15.23
CA ALA A 32 -4.99 -3.21 -16.29
C ALA A 32 -5.31 -3.75 -17.69
N SER A 33 -5.31 -5.08 -17.87
CA SER A 33 -5.68 -5.70 -19.17
C SER A 33 -7.17 -5.60 -19.51
N LEU A 34 -8.02 -5.33 -18.51
CA LEU A 34 -9.47 -5.12 -18.69
C LEU A 34 -9.81 -3.65 -18.92
N ALA A 35 -8.87 -2.75 -18.64
CA ALA A 35 -9.08 -1.32 -18.83
C ALA A 35 -9.30 -0.99 -20.32
N SER A 36 -10.34 -0.22 -20.61
CA SER A 36 -10.67 0.25 -21.95
C SER A 36 -11.32 1.63 -21.83
N PRO A 37 -11.46 2.40 -22.93
CA PRO A 37 -12.16 3.68 -22.87
C PRO A 37 -13.61 3.61 -22.37
N THR A 38 -14.19 2.43 -22.37
CA THR A 38 -15.60 2.19 -21.94
C THR A 38 -15.70 1.40 -20.63
N ALA A 39 -14.58 0.95 -20.06
CA ALA A 39 -14.53 0.25 -18.78
C ALA A 39 -14.03 1.19 -17.67
N PRO A 40 -14.38 0.94 -16.40
CA PRO A 40 -13.81 1.68 -15.29
C PRO A 40 -12.29 1.56 -15.31
N GLY A 41 -11.61 2.70 -15.27
CA GLY A 41 -10.16 2.71 -15.16
C GLY A 41 -9.69 2.31 -13.77
N THR A 42 -8.43 1.95 -13.67
CA THR A 42 -7.79 1.56 -12.40
C THR A 42 -6.43 2.24 -12.23
N CYS A 43 -6.08 2.53 -11.00
CA CYS A 43 -4.73 2.98 -10.64
C CYS A 43 -3.96 1.80 -10.06
N THR A 44 -2.93 1.32 -10.77
CA THR A 44 -2.12 0.19 -10.29
C THR A 44 -0.95 0.65 -9.43
N ALA A 45 -0.52 -0.19 -8.49
CA ALA A 45 0.68 -0.03 -7.67
C ALA A 45 1.82 -0.95 -8.14
N VAL A 46 1.83 -1.32 -9.42
CA VAL A 46 2.88 -2.17 -10.01
C VAL A 46 4.26 -1.54 -9.79
N GLY A 47 5.16 -2.30 -9.17
CA GLY A 47 6.49 -1.87 -8.73
C GLY A 47 6.55 -1.45 -7.26
N GLN A 48 5.43 -1.36 -6.55
CA GLN A 48 5.32 -0.92 -5.15
C GLN A 48 4.85 -2.05 -4.21
N GLU A 49 4.85 -3.29 -4.66
CA GLU A 49 4.28 -4.44 -3.93
C GLU A 49 4.99 -4.68 -2.59
N ALA A 50 6.31 -4.45 -2.53
CA ALA A 50 7.08 -4.62 -1.31
C ALA A 50 6.70 -3.60 -0.24
N ALA A 51 6.41 -2.35 -0.63
CA ALA A 51 5.93 -1.32 0.28
C ALA A 51 4.60 -1.74 0.93
N ALA A 52 3.63 -2.15 0.12
CA ALA A 52 2.33 -2.59 0.61
C ALA A 52 2.43 -3.85 1.50
N VAL A 53 3.08 -4.91 0.99
CA VAL A 53 3.17 -6.21 1.70
C VAL A 53 3.99 -6.07 2.98
N GLY A 54 5.17 -5.43 2.91
CA GLY A 54 6.05 -5.31 4.06
C GLY A 54 5.40 -4.60 5.25
N VAL A 55 4.69 -3.49 5.00
CA VAL A 55 3.99 -2.77 6.07
C VAL A 55 2.78 -3.54 6.58
N VAL A 56 1.89 -3.97 5.67
CA VAL A 56 0.63 -4.61 6.09
C VAL A 56 0.87 -5.92 6.84
N ARG A 57 1.88 -6.71 6.46
CA ARG A 57 2.25 -7.95 7.17
C ARG A 57 2.89 -7.70 8.54
N ALA A 58 3.39 -6.50 8.80
CA ALA A 58 3.90 -6.09 10.11
C ALA A 58 2.79 -5.64 11.08
N LEU A 59 1.58 -5.41 10.58
CA LEU A 59 0.42 -5.02 11.38
C LEU A 59 -0.32 -6.23 11.94
N GLU A 60 -1.02 -6.03 13.05
CA GLU A 60 -1.87 -7.04 13.66
C GLU A 60 -3.31 -6.97 13.13
N PRO A 61 -4.12 -8.05 13.21
CA PRO A 61 -5.51 -8.03 12.74
C PRO A 61 -6.37 -6.93 13.37
N ARG A 62 -6.10 -6.54 14.62
CA ARG A 62 -6.80 -5.46 15.34
C ARG A 62 -6.45 -4.05 14.84
N ASP A 63 -5.35 -3.89 14.10
CA ASP A 63 -4.93 -2.58 13.59
C ASP A 63 -5.85 -2.11 12.46
N ARG A 64 -5.98 -0.80 12.30
CA ARG A 64 -6.77 -0.17 11.24
C ARG A 64 -5.86 0.41 10.18
N ILE A 65 -6.29 0.32 8.92
CA ILE A 65 -5.58 0.95 7.81
C ILE A 65 -6.51 1.91 7.06
N LEU A 66 -5.92 3.02 6.63
CA LEU A 66 -6.49 3.93 5.64
C LEU A 66 -5.50 4.00 4.48
N THR A 67 -5.98 3.97 3.24
CA THR A 67 -5.09 3.92 2.08
C THR A 67 -5.60 4.80 0.95
N ASN A 68 -4.78 4.97 -0.06
CA ASN A 68 -5.00 5.83 -1.22
C ASN A 68 -5.67 5.06 -2.38
N HIS A 69 -5.70 5.68 -3.55
CA HIS A 69 -6.29 5.14 -4.78
C HIS A 69 -5.52 3.93 -5.40
N ARG A 70 -4.30 3.60 -4.91
CA ARG A 70 -3.51 2.43 -5.33
C ARG A 70 -3.61 1.30 -4.31
N SER A 71 -4.83 1.05 -3.85
CA SER A 71 -5.09 0.28 -2.65
C SER A 71 -5.07 -1.24 -2.82
N ALA A 72 -5.17 -1.78 -4.04
CA ALA A 72 -5.31 -3.22 -4.25
C ALA A 72 -4.20 -4.03 -3.54
N GLY A 73 -2.96 -3.54 -3.58
CA GLY A 73 -1.84 -4.15 -2.86
C GLY A 73 -2.06 -4.24 -1.35
N HIS A 74 -2.51 -3.16 -0.72
CA HIS A 74 -2.79 -3.12 0.72
C HIS A 74 -3.96 -4.04 1.10
N LEU A 75 -5.03 -4.03 0.30
CA LEU A 75 -6.22 -4.85 0.52
C LEU A 75 -5.89 -6.35 0.42
N ILE A 76 -5.18 -6.77 -0.62
CA ILE A 76 -4.76 -8.16 -0.83
C ILE A 76 -3.79 -8.60 0.27
N ALA A 77 -2.80 -7.77 0.61
CA ALA A 77 -1.88 -8.06 1.72
C ALA A 77 -2.60 -8.18 3.07
N ARG A 78 -3.75 -7.49 3.24
CA ARG A 78 -4.62 -7.57 4.42
C ARG A 78 -5.54 -8.80 4.41
N GLY A 79 -5.57 -9.56 3.31
CA GLY A 79 -6.37 -10.79 3.16
C GLY A 79 -7.66 -10.60 2.38
N ALA A 80 -7.81 -9.51 1.64
CA ALA A 80 -8.98 -9.34 0.78
C ALA A 80 -9.04 -10.39 -0.33
N ASP A 81 -10.25 -10.89 -0.58
CA ASP A 81 -10.53 -11.82 -1.67
C ASP A 81 -10.43 -11.13 -3.04
N CYS A 82 -9.59 -11.65 -3.92
CA CYS A 82 -9.38 -11.10 -5.25
C CYS A 82 -10.65 -11.11 -6.11
N GLY A 83 -11.52 -12.11 -5.93
CA GLY A 83 -12.77 -12.21 -6.67
C GLY A 83 -13.72 -11.08 -6.29
N ARG A 84 -13.88 -10.81 -4.99
CA ARG A 84 -14.67 -9.67 -4.50
C ARG A 84 -14.09 -8.32 -4.91
N LEU A 85 -12.76 -8.19 -4.96
CA LEU A 85 -12.12 -6.96 -5.46
C LEU A 85 -12.39 -6.76 -6.95
N ILE A 86 -12.24 -7.79 -7.79
CA ILE A 86 -12.54 -7.70 -9.23
C ILE A 86 -14.03 -7.45 -9.44
N ALA A 87 -14.91 -8.12 -8.69
CA ALA A 87 -16.36 -7.90 -8.75
C ALA A 87 -16.72 -6.44 -8.44
N GLU A 88 -16.07 -5.85 -7.43
CA GLU A 88 -16.26 -4.42 -7.10
C GLU A 88 -15.87 -3.50 -8.26
N VAL A 89 -14.70 -3.74 -8.87
CA VAL A 89 -14.23 -2.96 -10.04
C VAL A 89 -15.16 -3.11 -11.23
N MET A 90 -15.72 -4.30 -11.43
CA MET A 90 -16.67 -4.60 -12.50
C MET A 90 -18.09 -4.13 -12.20
N GLY A 91 -18.36 -3.49 -11.07
CA GLY A 91 -19.68 -3.01 -10.66
C GLY A 91 -20.66 -4.14 -10.30
N ARG A 92 -20.16 -5.28 -9.82
CA ARG A 92 -20.96 -6.46 -9.48
C ARG A 92 -21.33 -6.49 -8.00
N VAL A 93 -22.53 -7.06 -7.71
CA VAL A 93 -23.11 -7.04 -6.35
C VAL A 93 -22.28 -7.78 -5.31
N ASP A 94 -21.50 -8.80 -5.72
CA ASP A 94 -20.65 -9.57 -4.80
C ASP A 94 -19.32 -8.88 -4.47
N GLY A 95 -19.09 -7.65 -4.96
CA GLY A 95 -17.99 -6.80 -4.55
C GLY A 95 -18.10 -6.38 -3.08
N TYR A 96 -16.99 -5.90 -2.50
CA TYR A 96 -16.94 -5.48 -1.09
C TYR A 96 -17.92 -4.37 -0.73
N CYS A 97 -18.20 -3.48 -1.68
CA CYS A 97 -19.14 -2.37 -1.55
C CYS A 97 -20.33 -2.52 -2.54
N LYS A 98 -20.71 -3.73 -2.85
CA LYS A 98 -21.85 -4.08 -3.75
C LYS A 98 -21.69 -3.49 -5.16
N GLY A 99 -20.44 -3.37 -5.65
CA GLY A 99 -20.13 -2.82 -6.97
C GLY A 99 -20.29 -1.29 -7.10
N ARG A 100 -20.38 -0.55 -5.99
CA ARG A 100 -20.66 0.89 -5.98
C ARG A 100 -19.45 1.79 -5.85
N SER A 101 -18.30 1.24 -5.42
CA SER A 101 -17.10 2.02 -5.10
C SER A 101 -15.96 1.92 -6.13
N GLY A 102 -16.00 0.93 -7.02
CA GLY A 102 -14.90 0.64 -7.92
C GLY A 102 -13.62 0.29 -7.18
N THR A 103 -12.44 0.65 -7.72
CA THR A 103 -11.14 0.44 -7.05
C THR A 103 -10.81 1.50 -6.00
N LEU A 104 -11.56 2.60 -5.94
CA LEU A 104 -11.05 3.85 -5.41
C LEU A 104 -11.62 4.23 -4.04
N HIS A 105 -12.75 3.60 -3.66
CA HIS A 105 -13.50 3.96 -2.44
C HIS A 105 -13.95 2.73 -1.64
N ILE A 106 -13.07 1.72 -1.54
CA ILE A 106 -13.39 0.46 -0.87
C ILE A 106 -13.23 0.62 0.65
N SER A 107 -14.19 0.10 1.39
CA SER A 107 -14.12 -0.12 2.84
C SER A 107 -14.36 -1.60 3.13
N VAL A 108 -13.55 -2.19 4.03
CA VAL A 108 -13.66 -3.61 4.40
C VAL A 108 -13.49 -3.73 5.91
N ALA A 109 -14.59 -3.57 6.64
CA ALA A 109 -14.59 -3.49 8.10
C ALA A 109 -14.01 -4.75 8.75
N GLU A 110 -14.32 -5.93 8.21
CA GLU A 110 -13.82 -7.22 8.69
C GLU A 110 -12.30 -7.39 8.58
N LEU A 111 -11.66 -6.64 7.69
CA LEU A 111 -10.21 -6.61 7.52
C LEU A 111 -9.55 -5.39 8.18
N GLY A 112 -10.31 -4.56 8.88
CA GLY A 112 -9.81 -3.33 9.47
C GLY A 112 -9.43 -2.26 8.44
N VAL A 113 -9.90 -2.36 7.20
CA VAL A 113 -9.74 -1.34 6.17
C VAL A 113 -10.84 -0.31 6.33
N VAL A 114 -10.50 0.85 6.87
CA VAL A 114 -11.47 1.92 7.15
C VAL A 114 -11.97 2.52 5.84
N LEU A 115 -11.04 2.89 4.96
CA LEU A 115 -11.36 3.41 3.64
C LEU A 115 -10.15 3.35 2.70
N THR A 116 -10.46 3.42 1.40
CA THR A 116 -9.54 3.88 0.36
C THR A 116 -10.03 5.24 -0.19
N SER A 117 -9.15 6.12 -0.63
CA SER A 117 -9.52 7.48 -1.05
C SER A 117 -8.85 7.90 -2.34
N THR A 118 -9.61 8.57 -3.22
CA THR A 118 -9.06 9.28 -4.39
C THR A 118 -8.71 10.73 -4.08
N ILE A 119 -9.20 11.26 -2.97
CA ILE A 119 -8.84 12.62 -2.56
C ILE A 119 -7.39 12.61 -2.10
N VAL A 120 -6.54 13.35 -2.78
CA VAL A 120 -5.12 13.44 -2.43
C VAL A 120 -4.98 13.98 -1.01
N GLY A 121 -4.38 13.19 -0.13
CA GLY A 121 -4.30 13.52 1.30
C GLY A 121 -5.60 13.35 2.10
N GLY A 122 -6.71 12.91 1.48
CA GLY A 122 -7.99 12.74 2.18
C GLY A 122 -7.92 11.71 3.31
N GLU A 123 -7.16 10.65 3.13
CA GLU A 123 -6.89 9.64 4.16
C GLU A 123 -6.13 10.23 5.34
N LEU A 124 -5.24 11.21 5.11
CA LEU A 124 -4.49 11.91 6.15
C LEU A 124 -5.41 12.73 7.06
N SER A 125 -6.49 13.31 6.51
CA SER A 125 -7.44 14.09 7.32
C SER A 125 -8.23 13.24 8.31
N LEU A 126 -8.46 11.97 7.99
CA LEU A 126 -9.29 11.04 8.76
C LEU A 126 -8.47 10.18 9.74
N ALA A 127 -7.24 9.85 9.38
CA ALA A 127 -6.40 8.95 10.17
C ALA A 127 -6.17 9.39 11.62
N PRO A 128 -5.96 10.70 11.96
CA PRO A 128 -5.88 11.15 13.33
C PRO A 128 -7.16 10.88 14.12
N GLY A 129 -8.34 11.01 13.49
CA GLY A 129 -9.63 10.71 14.12
C GLY A 129 -9.78 9.23 14.46
N VAL A 130 -9.40 8.34 13.55
CA VAL A 130 -9.41 6.88 13.77
C VAL A 130 -8.44 6.50 14.89
N ALA A 131 -7.22 7.04 14.87
CA ALA A 131 -6.23 6.80 15.93
C ALA A 131 -6.66 7.37 17.28
N LEU A 132 -7.35 8.51 17.29
CA LEU A 132 -7.92 9.08 18.50
C LEU A 132 -9.02 8.17 19.09
N ALA A 133 -9.90 7.65 18.25
CA ALA A 133 -10.93 6.71 18.69
C ALA A 133 -10.31 5.47 19.35
N GLN A 134 -9.26 4.90 18.75
CA GLN A 134 -8.51 3.78 19.35
C GLN A 134 -7.89 4.18 20.70
N LYS A 135 -7.25 5.35 20.78
CA LYS A 135 -6.68 5.87 22.03
C LYS A 135 -7.74 6.07 23.13
N MET A 136 -8.96 6.41 22.75
CA MET A 136 -10.11 6.55 23.66
C MET A 136 -10.79 5.23 24.01
N GLY A 137 -10.22 4.10 23.58
CA GLY A 137 -10.76 2.77 23.90
C GLY A 137 -11.93 2.32 23.00
N GLN A 138 -12.13 2.95 21.85
CA GLN A 138 -13.16 2.56 20.88
C GLN A 138 -12.70 1.40 19.94
N GLY A 139 -11.68 0.66 20.35
CA GLY A 139 -11.11 -0.48 19.61
C GLY A 139 -10.47 -1.48 20.55
N GLU A 140 -9.79 -2.46 19.97
CA GLU A 140 -9.05 -3.44 20.76
C GLU A 140 -7.82 -2.79 21.40
N ALA A 141 -7.51 -3.20 22.64
CA ALA A 141 -6.39 -2.64 23.39
C ALA A 141 -5.06 -2.82 22.63
N GLY A 142 -4.29 -1.75 22.52
CA GLY A 142 -3.00 -1.73 21.82
C GLY A 142 -3.11 -1.72 20.29
N ALA A 143 -4.30 -1.59 19.71
CA ALA A 143 -4.46 -1.36 18.29
C ALA A 143 -3.84 -0.02 17.86
N ILE A 144 -3.25 -0.01 16.66
CA ILE A 144 -2.73 1.19 16.03
C ILE A 144 -3.45 1.47 14.71
N THR A 145 -3.33 2.69 14.22
CA THR A 145 -3.78 3.05 12.88
C THR A 145 -2.56 3.22 11.98
N ALA A 146 -2.60 2.68 10.75
CA ALA A 146 -1.63 2.99 9.70
C ALA A 146 -2.32 3.72 8.55
N VAL A 147 -1.71 4.81 8.08
CA VAL A 147 -2.21 5.58 6.93
C VAL A 147 -1.19 5.57 5.82
N PHE A 148 -1.62 5.12 4.62
CA PHE A 148 -0.78 5.04 3.42
C PHE A 148 -1.13 6.18 2.48
N PHE A 149 -0.11 6.90 2.03
CA PHE A 149 -0.27 8.03 1.11
C PHE A 149 0.96 8.18 0.22
N GLY A 150 0.80 8.84 -0.92
CA GLY A 150 1.90 9.07 -1.86
C GLY A 150 2.66 10.38 -1.59
N ASP A 151 3.78 10.55 -2.29
CA ASP A 151 4.60 11.76 -2.27
C ASP A 151 3.83 13.03 -2.69
N GLY A 152 2.83 12.91 -3.58
CA GLY A 152 1.94 14.01 -3.92
C GLY A 152 1.09 14.48 -2.74
N ALA A 153 0.58 13.58 -1.92
CA ALA A 153 -0.19 13.93 -0.73
C ALA A 153 0.67 14.63 0.33
N ALA A 154 1.96 14.34 0.38
CA ALA A 154 2.89 15.03 1.27
C ALA A 154 3.10 16.52 0.91
N CYS A 155 2.73 16.95 -0.30
CA CYS A 155 2.76 18.35 -0.72
C CYS A 155 1.51 19.13 -0.29
N GLU A 156 0.47 18.45 0.20
CA GLU A 156 -0.77 19.08 0.64
C GLU A 156 -0.62 19.64 2.08
N GLY A 157 -1.31 20.73 2.38
CA GLY A 157 -1.31 21.32 3.72
C GLY A 157 -1.76 20.35 4.81
N ILE A 158 -2.71 19.46 4.48
CA ILE A 158 -3.24 18.45 5.40
C ILE A 158 -2.18 17.49 5.93
N PHE A 159 -1.09 17.24 5.18
CA PHE A 159 0.03 16.45 5.67
C PHE A 159 0.62 17.05 6.95
N HIS A 160 0.89 18.35 6.95
CA HIS A 160 1.45 19.05 8.11
C HIS A 160 0.44 19.14 9.27
N GLU A 161 -0.82 19.39 8.96
CA GLU A 161 -1.89 19.47 9.96
C GLU A 161 -2.11 18.14 10.66
N ALA A 162 -2.19 17.04 9.91
CA ALA A 162 -2.37 15.69 10.44
C ALA A 162 -1.20 15.25 11.33
N ILE A 163 0.03 15.51 10.90
CA ILE A 163 1.23 15.20 11.70
C ILE A 163 1.25 16.03 12.99
N ASN A 164 1.02 17.33 12.89
CA ASN A 164 1.01 18.23 14.04
C ASN A 164 -0.02 17.75 15.09
N LEU A 165 -1.22 17.38 14.65
CA LEU A 165 -2.26 16.87 15.53
C LEU A 165 -1.86 15.54 16.17
N ALA A 166 -1.32 14.60 15.38
CA ALA A 166 -0.90 13.30 15.85
C ALA A 166 0.23 13.39 16.88
N VAL A 167 1.22 14.26 16.68
CA VAL A 167 2.31 14.51 17.62
C VAL A 167 1.79 15.15 18.90
N THR A 168 1.00 16.22 18.77
CA THR A 168 0.45 16.97 19.92
C THR A 168 -0.39 16.07 20.82
N TRP A 169 -1.20 15.21 20.24
CA TRP A 169 -2.08 14.31 20.98
C TRP A 169 -1.48 12.93 21.23
N ARG A 170 -0.22 12.68 20.81
CA ARG A 170 0.47 11.38 20.95
C ARG A 170 -0.43 10.23 20.48
N LEU A 171 -0.92 10.32 19.25
CA LEU A 171 -1.82 9.32 18.68
C LEU A 171 -1.07 8.04 18.27
N PRO A 172 -1.67 6.85 18.43
CA PRO A 172 -1.08 5.59 18.00
C PRO A 172 -1.20 5.45 16.47
N LEU A 173 -0.45 6.27 15.73
CA LEU A 173 -0.57 6.43 14.28
C LEU A 173 0.78 6.20 13.59
N LEU A 174 0.78 5.30 12.61
CA LEU A 174 1.88 5.07 11.68
C LEU A 174 1.59 5.76 10.35
N PHE A 175 2.38 6.77 10.02
CA PHE A 175 2.37 7.41 8.71
C PHE A 175 3.29 6.65 7.76
N VAL A 176 2.77 6.21 6.61
CA VAL A 176 3.52 5.47 5.59
C VAL A 176 3.45 6.24 4.28
N CYS A 177 4.53 6.89 3.92
CA CYS A 177 4.67 7.59 2.64
C CYS A 177 5.25 6.65 1.59
N GLU A 178 4.45 6.28 0.60
CA GLU A 178 4.88 5.53 -0.59
C GLU A 178 5.44 6.52 -1.63
N ASN A 179 6.70 6.90 -1.46
CA ASN A 179 7.38 7.83 -2.35
C ASN A 179 7.76 7.13 -3.67
N ASN A 180 6.80 7.06 -4.59
CA ASN A 180 6.94 6.38 -5.87
C ASN A 180 7.51 7.24 -7.00
N GLN A 181 8.00 8.44 -6.68
CA GLN A 181 8.67 9.41 -7.54
C GLN A 181 7.73 10.13 -8.54
N TRP A 182 6.41 9.86 -8.51
CA TRP A 182 5.45 10.43 -9.47
C TRP A 182 4.17 10.92 -8.81
N GLN A 183 3.84 12.19 -9.04
CA GLN A 183 2.60 12.85 -8.65
C GLN A 183 1.70 12.96 -9.88
N ALA A 184 0.76 12.02 -10.05
CA ALA A 184 -0.01 11.89 -11.27
C ALA A 184 0.92 11.86 -12.52
N TYR A 185 0.92 12.91 -13.33
CA TYR A 185 1.70 13.07 -14.55
C TYR A 185 2.96 13.92 -14.37
N VAL A 186 3.25 14.35 -13.14
CA VAL A 186 4.38 15.23 -12.81
C VAL A 186 5.40 14.46 -11.97
N ALA A 187 6.65 14.48 -12.38
CA ALA A 187 7.70 13.83 -11.61
C ALA A 187 7.95 14.57 -10.28
N ARG A 188 8.16 13.82 -9.20
CA ARG A 188 8.43 14.40 -7.87
C ARG A 188 9.53 15.46 -7.89
N ARG A 189 10.59 15.26 -8.68
CA ARG A 189 11.71 16.22 -8.82
C ARG A 189 11.29 17.60 -9.33
N GLU A 190 10.11 17.73 -9.94
CA GLU A 190 9.59 19.00 -10.46
C GLU A 190 8.78 19.77 -9.41
N THR A 191 8.29 19.09 -8.40
CA THR A 191 7.40 19.64 -7.36
C THR A 191 8.07 19.77 -6.00
N MET A 192 9.15 19.02 -5.77
CA MET A 192 9.91 19.05 -4.52
C MET A 192 11.36 19.43 -4.79
N PRO A 193 11.94 20.34 -4.01
CA PRO A 193 13.37 20.64 -4.08
C PRO A 193 14.19 19.37 -3.86
N ALA A 194 15.33 19.26 -4.54
CA ALA A 194 16.29 18.19 -4.28
C ALA A 194 16.69 18.19 -2.79
N ASP A 195 16.78 17.01 -2.19
CA ASP A 195 17.33 16.88 -0.85
C ASP A 195 18.84 16.73 -0.94
N PRO A 196 19.64 17.71 -0.44
CA PRO A 196 21.10 17.59 -0.44
C PRO A 196 21.60 16.48 0.50
N ALA A 197 20.78 16.04 1.45
CA ALA A 197 21.08 14.94 2.36
C ALA A 197 20.49 13.60 1.88
N ALA A 198 19.76 13.58 0.74
CA ALA A 198 19.25 12.34 0.18
C ALA A 198 20.43 11.39 -0.02
N THR A 199 20.34 10.20 0.54
CA THR A 199 21.28 9.14 0.23
C THR A 199 21.25 8.97 -1.29
N ALA A 200 22.37 9.23 -1.95
CA ALA A 200 22.48 9.30 -3.41
C ALA A 200 21.96 8.04 -4.13
N ALA A 201 21.78 6.95 -3.39
CA ALA A 201 21.27 5.66 -3.88
C ALA A 201 19.76 5.64 -4.13
N LEU A 202 18.94 6.33 -3.33
CA LEU A 202 17.47 6.15 -3.36
C LEU A 202 16.67 7.41 -3.73
N GLY A 203 17.26 8.60 -3.66
CA GLY A 203 16.60 9.85 -4.04
C GLY A 203 15.46 10.31 -3.12
N GLY A 204 15.30 9.69 -1.96
CA GLY A 204 14.27 10.01 -0.94
C GLY A 204 14.83 10.75 0.27
N GLY A 205 13.97 11.01 1.26
CA GLY A 205 14.38 11.56 2.56
C GLY A 205 13.84 12.96 2.87
N ARG A 206 13.45 13.73 1.88
CA ARG A 206 12.92 15.09 2.12
C ARG A 206 11.57 15.07 2.82
N ILE A 207 10.70 14.13 2.50
CA ILE A 207 9.37 14.02 3.14
C ILE A 207 9.54 13.62 4.59
N ALA A 208 10.44 12.66 4.86
CA ALA A 208 10.82 12.31 6.23
C ALA A 208 11.41 13.51 6.99
N ALA A 209 12.22 14.36 6.33
CA ALA A 209 12.75 15.57 6.95
C ALA A 209 11.64 16.59 7.30
N TRP A 210 10.60 16.74 6.49
CA TRP A 210 9.43 17.55 6.82
C TRP A 210 8.70 17.00 8.05
N ALA A 211 8.47 15.68 8.08
CA ALA A 211 7.83 15.04 9.23
C ALA A 211 8.68 15.19 10.51
N ALA A 212 10.01 15.04 10.40
CA ALA A 212 10.94 15.23 11.51
C ALA A 212 10.91 16.67 12.05
N GLY A 213 10.66 17.67 11.20
CA GLY A 213 10.48 19.06 11.61
C GLY A 213 9.32 19.30 12.59
N HIS A 214 8.35 18.40 12.62
CA HIS A 214 7.26 18.37 13.61
C HIS A 214 7.60 17.58 14.89
N GLY A 215 8.83 17.09 15.04
CA GLY A 215 9.24 16.25 16.16
C GLY A 215 8.84 14.79 16.04
N LEU A 216 8.44 14.34 14.86
CA LEU A 216 8.04 12.96 14.58
C LEU A 216 9.27 12.09 14.30
N PRO A 217 9.46 10.95 15.02
CA PRO A 217 10.50 9.99 14.66
C PRO A 217 10.26 9.40 13.28
N THR A 218 11.27 9.45 12.41
CA THR A 218 11.17 9.10 10.99
C THR A 218 12.22 8.09 10.58
N ALA A 219 11.92 7.31 9.53
CA ALA A 219 12.89 6.47 8.84
C ALA A 219 12.65 6.52 7.32
N VAL A 220 13.74 6.44 6.55
CA VAL A 220 13.73 6.33 5.08
C VAL A 220 14.21 4.94 4.71
N ILE A 221 13.41 4.20 3.95
CA ILE A 221 13.59 2.79 3.66
C ILE A 221 13.58 2.57 2.15
N ASP A 222 14.37 1.62 1.66
CA ASP A 222 14.21 1.08 0.30
C ASP A 222 12.87 0.35 0.19
N GLY A 223 11.88 1.02 -0.38
CA GLY A 223 10.51 0.50 -0.54
C GLY A 223 10.40 -0.68 -1.50
N ASN A 224 11.48 -1.05 -2.20
CA ASN A 224 11.54 -2.23 -3.07
C ASN A 224 12.22 -3.44 -2.38
N ASP A 225 12.62 -3.30 -1.12
CA ASP A 225 13.13 -4.37 -0.29
C ASP A 225 12.09 -4.75 0.77
N VAL A 226 11.37 -5.85 0.53
CA VAL A 226 10.25 -6.26 1.40
C VAL A 226 10.68 -6.57 2.83
N ASP A 227 11.89 -7.08 3.02
CA ASP A 227 12.42 -7.37 4.36
C ASP A 227 12.74 -6.10 5.13
N ALA A 228 13.41 -5.15 4.48
CA ALA A 228 13.74 -3.86 5.08
C ALA A 228 12.45 -3.11 5.46
N VAL A 229 11.44 -3.11 4.57
CA VAL A 229 10.12 -2.51 4.84
C VAL A 229 9.44 -3.19 6.02
N HIS A 230 9.38 -4.54 6.02
CA HIS A 230 8.74 -5.31 7.08
C HIS A 230 9.41 -5.09 8.45
N ALA A 231 10.74 -5.15 8.50
CA ALA A 231 11.49 -4.91 9.73
C ALA A 231 11.27 -3.50 10.28
N ALA A 232 11.31 -2.47 9.42
CA ALA A 232 11.07 -1.08 9.81
C ALA A 232 9.63 -0.86 10.30
N ALA A 233 8.64 -1.45 9.62
CA ALA A 233 7.24 -1.34 10.01
C ALA A 233 6.95 -2.06 11.34
N ARG A 234 7.54 -3.24 11.57
CA ARG A 234 7.46 -3.95 12.87
C ARG A 234 8.05 -3.12 14.01
N ALA A 235 9.23 -2.56 13.80
CA ALA A 235 9.89 -1.72 14.80
C ALA A 235 9.05 -0.46 15.10
N ALA A 236 8.50 0.20 14.07
CA ALA A 236 7.64 1.37 14.23
C ALA A 236 6.35 1.01 15.00
N ALA A 237 5.66 -0.07 14.60
CA ALA A 237 4.44 -0.53 15.27
C ALA A 237 4.69 -0.90 16.74
N ALA A 238 5.78 -1.64 17.03
CA ALA A 238 6.17 -1.96 18.40
C ALA A 238 6.44 -0.71 19.23
N SER A 239 7.15 0.26 18.67
CA SER A 239 7.44 1.54 19.32
C SER A 239 6.17 2.34 19.62
N ILE A 240 5.22 2.41 18.65
CA ILE A 240 3.91 3.07 18.86
C ILE A 240 3.15 2.41 20.02
N ARG A 241 3.13 1.08 20.07
CA ARG A 241 2.47 0.33 21.15
C ARG A 241 3.11 0.56 22.52
N ALA A 242 4.44 0.75 22.56
CA ALA A 242 5.19 0.93 23.79
C ALA A 242 5.03 2.34 24.36
N ASP A 243 5.10 3.39 23.54
CA ASP A 243 5.13 4.78 24.01
C ASP A 243 3.90 5.62 23.60
N GLY A 244 3.03 5.09 22.73
CA GLY A 244 1.77 5.69 22.31
C GLY A 244 1.92 6.90 21.38
N GLY A 245 3.13 7.19 20.87
CA GLY A 245 3.37 8.31 19.96
C GLY A 245 3.42 7.88 18.49
N PRO A 246 3.16 8.79 17.54
CA PRO A 246 3.17 8.45 16.13
C PRO A 246 4.59 8.16 15.59
N ARG A 247 4.67 7.49 14.45
CA ARG A 247 5.91 7.20 13.69
C ARG A 247 5.69 7.48 12.21
N PHE A 248 6.78 7.70 11.49
CA PHE A 248 6.78 7.99 10.06
C PHE A 248 7.78 7.12 9.30
N LEU A 249 7.33 6.50 8.23
CA LEU A 249 8.16 5.78 7.27
C LEU A 249 8.04 6.42 5.90
N GLU A 250 9.15 6.79 5.28
CA GLU A 250 9.24 7.10 3.87
C GLU A 250 9.79 5.89 3.14
N LEU A 251 8.96 5.25 2.31
CA LEU A 251 9.30 4.09 1.50
C LEU A 251 9.61 4.56 0.09
N VAL A 252 10.88 4.57 -0.26
CA VAL A 252 11.33 5.01 -1.58
C VAL A 252 11.16 3.87 -2.57
N THR A 253 10.23 4.04 -3.50
CA THR A 253 9.85 3.03 -4.49
C THR A 253 9.66 3.68 -5.86
N TYR A 254 9.10 2.95 -6.82
CA TYR A 254 8.86 3.49 -8.15
C TYR A 254 7.57 2.94 -8.76
N ARG A 255 6.74 3.83 -9.30
CA ARG A 255 5.56 3.47 -10.08
C ARG A 255 5.97 3.04 -11.48
N GLN A 256 5.93 1.75 -11.76
CA GLN A 256 6.38 1.19 -13.06
C GLN A 256 5.38 1.34 -14.19
N ARG A 257 4.11 1.63 -13.89
CA ARG A 257 3.03 1.87 -14.86
C ARG A 257 2.54 3.31 -14.81
N GLY A 258 1.65 3.67 -15.73
CA GLY A 258 1.06 4.99 -15.79
C GLY A 258 0.29 5.40 -14.53
N HIS A 259 -0.18 6.64 -14.51
CA HIS A 259 -0.96 7.14 -13.38
C HIS A 259 -2.29 6.39 -13.24
N PHE A 260 -2.91 6.11 -14.36
CA PHE A 260 -4.24 5.53 -14.48
C PHE A 260 -4.29 4.66 -15.75
N GLU A 261 -4.93 3.51 -15.71
CA GLU A 261 -5.03 2.64 -16.88
C GLU A 261 -6.29 2.95 -17.71
N PRO A 262 -6.17 3.08 -19.04
CA PRO A 262 -4.95 2.97 -19.83
C PRO A 262 -4.14 4.27 -19.87
N ASP A 263 -2.83 4.20 -19.70
CA ASP A 263 -1.87 5.32 -19.74
C ASP A 263 -0.61 4.84 -20.46
N ASP A 264 -0.20 5.50 -21.53
CA ASP A 264 0.94 5.11 -22.38
C ASP A 264 2.31 5.52 -21.81
N GLN A 265 2.32 6.25 -20.70
CA GLN A 265 3.53 6.77 -20.05
C GLN A 265 4.42 7.63 -20.96
N ALA A 266 3.88 8.28 -22.00
CA ALA A 266 4.65 9.11 -22.94
C ALA A 266 5.42 10.24 -22.25
N TYR A 267 5.03 10.64 -21.05
CA TYR A 267 5.68 11.65 -20.21
C TYR A 267 6.86 11.12 -19.39
N VAL A 268 7.09 9.83 -19.36
CA VAL A 268 8.16 9.19 -18.54
C VAL A 268 9.40 8.98 -19.39
N ASP A 269 10.56 9.44 -18.90
CA ASP A 269 11.85 9.16 -19.55
C ASP A 269 12.15 7.65 -19.56
N PRO A 270 12.32 7.02 -20.74
CA PRO A 270 12.68 5.61 -20.83
C PRO A 270 13.96 5.24 -20.05
N ALA A 271 14.92 6.16 -19.94
CA ALA A 271 16.13 5.95 -19.16
C ALA A 271 15.84 5.89 -17.65
N GLU A 272 14.82 6.60 -17.17
CA GLU A 272 14.35 6.52 -15.80
C GLU A 272 13.73 5.14 -15.51
N LEU A 273 12.82 4.69 -16.36
CA LEU A 273 12.23 3.34 -16.26
C LEU A 273 13.32 2.25 -16.27
N ALA A 274 14.31 2.36 -17.17
CA ALA A 274 15.40 1.40 -17.27
C ALA A 274 16.26 1.33 -15.99
N ARG A 275 16.43 2.44 -15.26
CA ARG A 275 17.15 2.47 -13.97
C ARG A 275 16.38 1.75 -12.86
N TRP A 276 15.06 1.85 -12.84
CA TRP A 276 14.22 1.24 -11.81
C TRP A 276 13.89 -0.22 -12.06
N LYS A 277 13.94 -0.68 -13.31
CA LYS A 277 13.64 -2.08 -13.69
C LYS A 277 14.44 -3.14 -12.93
N PRO A 278 15.77 -3.00 -12.70
CA PRO A 278 16.53 -3.96 -11.90
C PRO A 278 16.15 -3.97 -10.41
N LEU A 279 15.44 -2.95 -9.96
CA LEU A 279 15.00 -2.80 -8.57
C LEU A 279 13.57 -3.32 -8.35
N ASP A 280 13.02 -4.10 -9.29
CA ASP A 280 11.70 -4.72 -9.16
C ASP A 280 11.62 -5.55 -7.86
N PRO A 281 10.64 -5.28 -6.97
CA PRO A 281 10.59 -5.89 -5.64
C PRO A 281 10.40 -7.41 -5.69
N ILE A 282 9.64 -7.92 -6.66
CA ILE A 282 9.39 -9.36 -6.80
C ILE A 282 10.66 -10.07 -7.29
N ALA A 283 11.35 -9.46 -8.28
CA ALA A 283 12.59 -10.02 -8.80
C ALA A 283 13.67 -10.08 -7.71
N ARG A 284 13.81 -9.03 -6.91
CA ARG A 284 14.79 -8.95 -5.82
C ARG A 284 14.52 -9.98 -4.73
N ALA A 285 13.29 -10.06 -4.24
CA ALA A 285 12.91 -11.06 -3.22
C ALA A 285 13.08 -12.50 -3.74
N ALA A 286 12.67 -12.76 -4.98
CA ALA A 286 12.85 -14.07 -5.60
C ALA A 286 14.33 -14.45 -5.74
N GLN A 287 15.17 -13.52 -6.22
CA GLN A 287 16.60 -13.77 -6.38
C GLN A 287 17.26 -14.08 -5.04
N ARG A 288 16.96 -13.31 -4.00
CA ARG A 288 17.47 -13.54 -2.66
C ARG A 288 17.10 -14.93 -2.13
N LEU A 289 15.84 -15.34 -2.24
CA LEU A 289 15.40 -16.68 -1.80
C LEU A 289 16.07 -17.81 -2.56
N LEU A 290 16.38 -17.62 -3.86
CA LEU A 290 17.13 -18.58 -4.65
C LEU A 290 18.60 -18.64 -4.24
N ASP A 291 19.25 -17.50 -4.03
CA ASP A 291 20.66 -17.40 -3.62
C ASP A 291 20.88 -18.00 -2.23
N GLU A 292 19.96 -17.75 -1.31
CA GLU A 292 19.94 -18.32 0.05
C GLU A 292 19.46 -19.79 0.06
N LYS A 293 19.08 -20.36 -1.09
CA LYS A 293 18.57 -21.72 -1.27
C LYS A 293 17.34 -22.04 -0.39
N VAL A 294 16.54 -21.03 -0.09
CA VAL A 294 15.28 -21.20 0.64
C VAL A 294 14.22 -21.82 -0.26
N ILE A 295 14.22 -21.46 -1.56
CA ILE A 295 13.37 -22.07 -2.58
C ILE A 295 14.19 -22.51 -3.79
N ALA A 296 13.66 -23.47 -4.54
CA ALA A 296 14.20 -23.88 -5.84
C ALA A 296 13.50 -23.14 -7.00
N SER A 297 14.15 -23.12 -8.17
CA SER A 297 13.57 -22.47 -9.37
C SER A 297 12.20 -23.05 -9.78
N GLY A 298 11.99 -24.35 -9.56
CA GLY A 298 10.70 -25.01 -9.78
C GLY A 298 9.61 -24.46 -8.86
N GLU A 299 9.94 -24.26 -7.58
CA GLU A 299 9.00 -23.69 -6.60
C GLU A 299 8.62 -22.25 -6.94
N LEU A 300 9.58 -21.41 -7.36
CA LEU A 300 9.31 -20.07 -7.85
C LEU A 300 8.31 -20.07 -9.02
N SER A 301 8.43 -21.03 -9.95
CA SER A 301 7.50 -21.19 -11.06
C SER A 301 6.10 -21.55 -10.57
N HIS A 302 6.00 -22.46 -9.60
CA HIS A 302 4.72 -22.82 -8.98
C HIS A 302 4.06 -21.65 -8.23
N LEU A 303 4.82 -20.80 -7.53
CA LEU A 303 4.30 -19.59 -6.89
C LEU A 303 3.63 -18.66 -7.92
N ARG A 304 4.31 -18.45 -9.07
CA ARG A 304 3.76 -17.62 -10.17
C ARG A 304 2.50 -18.23 -10.78
N GLU A 305 2.49 -19.54 -10.99
CA GLU A 305 1.31 -20.22 -11.53
C GLU A 305 0.13 -20.15 -10.57
N ARG A 306 0.34 -20.35 -9.27
CA ARG A 306 -0.72 -20.21 -8.24
C ARG A 306 -1.32 -18.80 -8.25
N ALA A 307 -0.48 -17.77 -8.28
CA ALA A 307 -0.96 -16.39 -8.33
C ALA A 307 -1.84 -16.15 -9.57
N ARG A 308 -1.42 -16.59 -10.75
CA ARG A 308 -2.19 -16.48 -11.99
C ARG A 308 -3.50 -17.27 -11.95
N ALA A 309 -3.45 -18.51 -11.45
CA ALA A 309 -4.65 -19.35 -11.31
C ALA A 309 -5.65 -18.74 -10.33
N THR A 310 -5.20 -18.18 -9.20
CA THR A 310 -6.05 -17.48 -8.24
C THR A 310 -6.75 -16.30 -8.89
N VAL A 311 -6.04 -15.48 -9.65
CA VAL A 311 -6.62 -14.31 -10.34
C VAL A 311 -7.56 -14.73 -11.47
N ALA A 312 -7.26 -15.81 -12.19
CA ALA A 312 -8.16 -16.34 -13.22
C ALA A 312 -9.49 -16.85 -12.61
N ALA A 313 -9.42 -17.53 -11.47
CA ALA A 313 -10.61 -17.95 -10.73
C ALA A 313 -11.40 -16.75 -10.17
N ALA A 314 -10.70 -15.74 -9.67
CA ALA A 314 -11.26 -14.49 -9.17
C ALA A 314 -12.02 -13.73 -10.27
N LEU A 315 -11.45 -13.65 -11.48
CA LEU A 315 -12.14 -13.03 -12.61
C LEU A 315 -13.43 -13.79 -12.98
N LYS A 316 -13.35 -15.12 -13.05
CA LYS A 316 -14.54 -15.94 -13.34
C LYS A 316 -15.63 -15.77 -12.29
N PHE A 317 -15.27 -15.64 -11.01
CA PHE A 317 -16.20 -15.30 -9.95
C PHE A 317 -16.88 -13.96 -10.23
N ALA A 318 -16.12 -12.92 -10.52
CA ALA A 318 -16.62 -11.59 -10.80
C ALA A 318 -17.53 -11.53 -12.05
N GLU A 319 -17.15 -12.24 -13.11
CA GLU A 319 -17.97 -12.35 -14.35
C GLU A 319 -19.33 -13.02 -14.11
N ASN A 320 -19.39 -14.00 -13.20
CA ASN A 320 -20.62 -14.71 -12.84
C ASN A 320 -21.47 -13.97 -11.80
N SER A 321 -20.91 -12.96 -11.13
CA SER A 321 -21.64 -12.16 -10.16
C SER A 321 -22.70 -11.29 -10.85
N PRO A 322 -23.93 -11.18 -10.30
CA PRO A 322 -24.97 -10.38 -10.91
C PRO A 322 -24.69 -8.88 -10.84
N TRP A 323 -25.39 -8.10 -11.66
CA TRP A 323 -25.46 -6.65 -11.51
C TRP A 323 -26.36 -6.30 -10.31
N PRO A 324 -26.07 -5.17 -9.61
CA PRO A 324 -26.98 -4.64 -8.60
C PRO A 324 -28.37 -4.38 -9.16
N ASP A 325 -29.43 -4.65 -8.38
CA ASP A 325 -30.79 -4.32 -8.78
C ASP A 325 -31.02 -2.81 -8.79
N ALA A 326 -31.78 -2.31 -9.76
CA ALA A 326 -32.04 -0.89 -9.88
C ALA A 326 -32.79 -0.31 -8.65
N SER A 327 -33.57 -1.13 -7.93
CA SER A 327 -34.26 -0.73 -6.69
C SER A 327 -33.26 -0.40 -5.54
N GLU A 328 -32.01 -0.87 -5.62
CA GLU A 328 -30.97 -0.59 -4.61
C GLU A 328 -30.29 0.77 -4.80
N LEU A 329 -30.62 1.52 -5.86
CA LEU A 329 -29.96 2.79 -6.17
C LEU A 329 -30.01 3.81 -5.02
N ALA A 330 -31.10 3.81 -4.25
CA ALA A 330 -31.30 4.72 -3.12
C ALA A 330 -30.88 4.11 -1.76
N ASN A 331 -30.46 2.85 -1.73
CA ASN A 331 -30.03 2.19 -0.50
C ASN A 331 -28.61 2.63 -0.10
N ASP A 332 -28.33 2.57 1.19
CA ASP A 332 -27.01 2.92 1.78
C ASP A 332 -26.60 4.39 1.53
N VAL A 333 -27.56 5.30 1.24
CA VAL A 333 -27.30 6.75 1.09
C VAL A 333 -27.42 7.46 2.43
N TYR A 334 -28.33 7.00 3.27
CA TYR A 334 -28.54 7.49 4.64
C TYR A 334 -28.55 6.30 5.62
N ALA A 335 -28.06 6.54 6.83
CA ALA A 335 -28.12 5.56 7.90
C ALA A 335 -29.51 5.49 8.56
#